data_7c9a78a6c9fe6daa2bb85d1b891d37ae
#
_entry.id   7c9a78a6c9fe6daa2bb85d1b891d37ae
#
_cell.length_a   1.000
_cell.length_b   1.000
_cell.length_c   1.000
_cell.angle_alpha   90.00
_cell.angle_beta   90.00
_cell.angle_gamma   90.00
#
_symmetry.space_group_name_H-M   'P 1'
#
loop_
_entity.id
_entity.type
_entity.pdbx_description
1 polymer ?
#
loop_
_entity_poly.entity_id
_entity_poly.type
_entity_poly.pdbx_seq_one_letter_code
_entity_poly.pdbx_strand_id
1 'polypeptide(L)'
;MKFFLFSKISFEIPDPIALIECYCYQNDIYAKYDLLEDKKIENVNKIGARIKKEVLSECKKITESTKSLSIFKYNLEQFLDLEEKDRDEQIKELNESVIQELLKINGIGLSTATKILHTLYPKIIPMIDNPLQNKYREKINNIWTKKRADEIFINFYKNLQIESNWKNLNYIFDKLLENNIHHLSKIRIFDILWWSYLKAEKLREEKEINWDTIKFKFFGDMQQT
;
A
#
# COMPACT_ATOMS: atom_id res chain seq x y z
N MET A 1 14.44 2.94 -12.63
CA MET A 1 13.32 2.20 -13.28
C MET A 1 12.11 3.10 -13.44
N LYS A 2 11.40 2.95 -14.55
CA LYS A 2 10.21 3.75 -14.86
C LYS A 2 8.94 2.96 -14.56
N PHE A 3 8.04 3.58 -13.81
CA PHE A 3 6.73 3.04 -13.48
C PHE A 3 5.64 3.94 -14.06
N PHE A 4 4.49 3.35 -14.33
CA PHE A 4 3.37 4.04 -14.93
C PHE A 4 2.14 3.98 -14.02
N LEU A 5 1.36 5.04 -14.10
CA LEU A 5 0.12 5.19 -13.39
C LEU A 5 -0.95 5.68 -14.32
N PHE A 6 -2.11 5.06 -14.27
CA PHE A 6 -3.22 5.38 -15.16
C PHE A 6 -2.81 5.40 -16.64
N SER A 7 -1.77 4.66 -17.00
CA SER A 7 -1.16 4.61 -18.35
C SER A 7 -0.67 5.97 -18.89
N LYS A 8 -0.75 7.05 -18.12
CA LYS A 8 -0.45 8.41 -18.57
C LYS A 8 0.60 9.14 -17.74
N ILE A 9 0.71 8.81 -16.47
CA ILE A 9 1.71 9.41 -15.58
C ILE A 9 2.83 8.41 -15.42
N SER A 10 4.05 8.83 -15.66
CA SER A 10 5.22 8.01 -15.35
C SER A 10 6.05 8.67 -14.27
N PHE A 11 6.62 7.85 -13.41
CA PHE A 11 7.64 8.26 -12.48
C PHE A 11 8.86 7.35 -12.59
N GLU A 12 10.01 7.90 -12.32
CA GLU A 12 11.26 7.18 -12.39
C GLU A 12 11.94 7.14 -11.02
N ILE A 13 12.32 5.95 -10.61
CA ILE A 13 13.14 5.71 -9.43
C ILE A 13 14.49 5.19 -9.95
N PRO A 14 15.58 5.95 -9.76
CA PRO A 14 16.90 5.57 -10.25
C PRO A 14 17.35 4.21 -9.71
N ASP A 15 17.24 4.00 -8.42
CA ASP A 15 17.61 2.75 -7.75
C ASP A 15 16.50 2.31 -6.78
N PRO A 16 15.51 1.55 -7.28
CA PRO A 16 14.40 1.12 -6.44
C PRO A 16 14.80 0.06 -5.41
N ILE A 17 15.85 -0.73 -5.66
CA ILE A 17 16.33 -1.76 -4.73
C ILE A 17 16.95 -1.07 -3.52
N ALA A 18 17.93 -0.19 -3.73
CA ALA A 18 18.53 0.58 -2.63
C ALA A 18 17.51 1.41 -1.86
N LEU A 19 16.49 1.95 -2.55
CA LEU A 19 15.39 2.67 -1.89
C LEU A 19 14.63 1.78 -0.91
N ILE A 20 14.28 0.56 -1.33
CA ILE A 20 13.53 -0.39 -0.49
C ILE A 20 14.41 -0.95 0.63
N GLU A 21 15.67 -1.24 0.36
CA GLU A 21 16.63 -1.65 1.40
C GLU A 21 16.78 -0.59 2.49
N CYS A 22 16.95 0.66 2.09
CA CYS A 22 16.96 1.79 3.03
C CYS A 22 15.64 1.89 3.81
N TYR A 23 14.51 1.72 3.15
CA TYR A 23 13.20 1.71 3.81
C TYR A 23 13.14 0.59 4.85
N CYS A 24 13.54 -0.62 4.51
CA CYS A 24 13.56 -1.78 5.42
C CYS A 24 14.48 -1.54 6.61
N TYR A 25 15.68 -0.99 6.38
CA TYR A 25 16.63 -0.70 7.43
C TYR A 25 16.07 0.28 8.48
N GLN A 26 15.45 1.36 8.05
CA GLN A 26 14.91 2.40 8.95
C GLN A 26 13.56 2.04 9.56
N ASN A 27 12.76 1.28 8.83
CA ASN A 27 11.43 0.87 9.23
C ASN A 27 11.38 -0.64 9.49
N ASP A 28 12.47 -1.23 9.99
CA ASP A 28 12.60 -2.67 10.23
C ASP A 28 11.38 -3.23 10.99
N ILE A 29 10.88 -2.48 11.96
CA ILE A 29 9.65 -2.82 12.69
C ILE A 29 8.46 -2.89 11.72
N TYR A 30 8.30 -1.93 10.82
CA TYR A 30 7.17 -1.88 9.89
C TYR A 30 7.30 -2.94 8.78
N ALA A 31 8.51 -3.13 8.27
CA ALA A 31 8.78 -4.11 7.22
C ALA A 31 8.55 -5.55 7.72
N LYS A 32 8.98 -5.87 8.94
CA LYS A 32 8.77 -7.19 9.58
C LYS A 32 7.30 -7.56 9.76
N TYR A 33 6.39 -6.57 9.87
CA TYR A 33 4.96 -6.83 10.08
C TYR A 33 4.18 -7.12 8.80
N ASP A 34 4.74 -6.89 7.62
CA ASP A 34 4.05 -7.16 6.36
C ASP A 34 3.82 -8.67 6.11
N LEU A 35 4.68 -9.53 6.66
CA LEU A 35 4.60 -10.98 6.48
C LEU A 35 4.57 -11.77 7.80
N LEU A 36 4.32 -11.13 8.94
CA LEU A 36 4.22 -11.85 10.21
C LEU A 36 3.16 -12.94 10.13
N GLU A 37 3.54 -14.12 10.60
CA GLU A 37 2.60 -15.25 10.77
C GLU A 37 1.45 -14.87 11.71
N ASP A 38 1.71 -14.00 12.68
CA ASP A 38 0.76 -13.50 13.66
C ASP A 38 -0.02 -12.30 13.12
N LYS A 39 -0.98 -12.56 12.23
CA LYS A 39 -1.86 -11.58 11.60
C LYS A 39 -2.87 -11.01 12.60
N LYS A 40 -2.38 -10.29 13.60
CA LYS A 40 -3.22 -9.67 14.64
C LYS A 40 -3.47 -8.22 14.33
N ILE A 41 -4.73 -7.83 14.41
CA ILE A 41 -5.15 -6.42 14.25
C ILE A 41 -4.44 -5.49 15.24
N GLU A 42 -4.01 -6.00 16.39
CA GLU A 42 -3.24 -5.27 17.39
C GLU A 42 -1.90 -4.73 16.86
N ASN A 43 -1.38 -5.35 15.80
CA ASN A 43 -0.14 -4.91 15.15
C ASN A 43 -0.32 -3.65 14.30
N VAL A 44 -1.55 -3.25 13.98
CA VAL A 44 -1.84 -2.09 13.11
C VAL A 44 -1.20 -0.79 13.61
N ASN A 45 -1.09 -0.60 14.92
CA ASN A 45 -0.46 0.58 15.49
C ASN A 45 1.06 0.61 15.27
N LYS A 46 1.68 -0.54 15.08
CA LYS A 46 3.10 -0.66 14.74
C LYS A 46 3.41 -0.15 13.33
N ILE A 47 2.41 -0.16 12.44
CA ILE A 47 2.49 0.45 11.10
C ILE A 47 1.87 1.86 11.05
N GLY A 48 1.75 2.53 12.20
CA GLY A 48 1.42 3.94 12.27
C GLY A 48 -0.07 4.28 12.14
N ALA A 49 -0.98 3.35 12.44
CA ALA A 49 -2.42 3.63 12.38
C ALA A 49 -2.91 4.51 13.53
N ARG A 50 -2.24 4.46 14.71
CA ARG A 50 -2.56 5.27 15.90
C ARG A 50 -4.00 5.11 16.40
N ILE A 51 -4.51 3.87 16.44
CA ILE A 51 -5.86 3.55 16.87
C ILE A 51 -5.87 3.35 18.40
N LYS A 52 -6.87 3.93 19.06
CA LYS A 52 -7.10 3.70 20.49
C LYS A 52 -7.59 2.27 20.73
N LYS A 53 -7.29 1.71 21.91
CA LYS A 53 -7.60 0.31 22.25
C LYS A 53 -9.09 -0.01 22.15
N GLU A 54 -9.95 0.91 22.57
CA GLU A 54 -11.41 0.75 22.54
C GLU A 54 -11.91 0.63 21.08
N VAL A 55 -11.42 1.52 20.21
CA VAL A 55 -11.73 1.54 18.77
C VAL A 55 -11.20 0.28 18.08
N LEU A 56 -10.05 -0.23 18.50
CA LEU A 56 -9.46 -1.43 17.93
C LEU A 56 -10.36 -2.66 18.15
N SER A 57 -11.04 -2.77 19.29
CA SER A 57 -12.00 -3.85 19.58
C SER A 57 -13.20 -3.82 18.62
N GLU A 58 -13.69 -2.63 18.27
CA GLU A 58 -14.76 -2.45 17.29
C GLU A 58 -14.30 -2.84 15.87
N CYS A 59 -13.12 -2.37 15.48
CA CYS A 59 -12.50 -2.76 14.20
C CYS A 59 -12.35 -4.29 14.08
N LYS A 60 -11.96 -4.95 15.17
CA LYS A 60 -11.80 -6.42 15.20
C LYS A 60 -13.11 -7.15 14.87
N LYS A 61 -14.22 -6.73 15.43
CA LYS A 61 -15.55 -7.32 15.14
C LYS A 61 -15.90 -7.20 13.66
N ILE A 62 -15.65 -6.02 13.07
CA ILE A 62 -15.92 -5.80 11.64
C ILE A 62 -15.02 -6.70 10.78
N THR A 63 -13.75 -6.81 11.12
CA THR A 63 -12.79 -7.61 10.34
C THR A 63 -13.02 -9.13 10.48
N GLU A 64 -13.79 -9.60 11.44
CA GLU A 64 -14.20 -11.01 11.50
C GLU A 64 -15.04 -11.44 10.29
N SER A 65 -15.82 -10.53 9.72
CA SER A 65 -16.60 -10.77 8.50
C SER A 65 -15.74 -10.97 7.26
N THR A 66 -14.48 -10.52 7.27
CA THR A 66 -13.57 -10.67 6.11
C THR A 66 -13.30 -12.12 5.74
N LYS A 67 -13.39 -13.05 6.69
CA LYS A 67 -13.10 -14.47 6.48
C LYS A 67 -13.98 -15.12 5.40
N SER A 68 -15.19 -14.60 5.16
CA SER A 68 -16.12 -15.09 4.15
C SER A 68 -15.86 -14.53 2.75
N LEU A 69 -15.12 -13.43 2.62
CA LEU A 69 -14.89 -12.77 1.35
C LEU A 69 -13.95 -13.58 0.45
N SER A 70 -14.34 -13.73 -0.80
CA SER A 70 -13.59 -14.52 -1.78
C SER A 70 -12.23 -13.93 -2.14
N ILE A 71 -12.09 -12.61 -2.13
CA ILE A 71 -10.82 -11.91 -2.41
C ILE A 71 -9.65 -12.44 -1.57
N PHE A 72 -9.88 -12.85 -0.34
CA PHE A 72 -8.84 -13.35 0.57
C PHE A 72 -8.46 -14.82 0.36
N LYS A 73 -9.12 -15.51 -0.57
CA LYS A 73 -8.78 -16.88 -0.99
C LYS A 73 -7.72 -16.93 -2.06
N TYR A 74 -7.46 -15.80 -2.73
CA TYR A 74 -6.49 -15.69 -3.82
C TYR A 74 -5.12 -15.21 -3.29
N ASN A 75 -4.05 -15.66 -3.93
CA ASN A 75 -2.81 -14.90 -3.90
C ASN A 75 -2.90 -13.72 -4.91
N LEU A 76 -1.91 -12.85 -4.92
CA LEU A 76 -1.94 -11.65 -5.77
C LEU A 76 -2.03 -12.00 -7.25
N GLU A 77 -1.22 -12.96 -7.70
CA GLU A 77 -1.16 -13.39 -9.09
C GLU A 77 -2.54 -13.94 -9.53
N GLN A 78 -3.10 -14.87 -8.77
CA GLN A 78 -4.42 -15.42 -9.05
C GLN A 78 -5.51 -14.36 -9.09
N PHE A 79 -5.43 -13.37 -8.18
CA PHE A 79 -6.39 -12.27 -8.15
C PHE A 79 -6.26 -11.35 -9.36
N LEU A 80 -5.05 -11.06 -9.80
CA LEU A 80 -4.80 -10.24 -10.99
C LEU A 80 -5.18 -10.98 -12.29
N ASP A 81 -5.13 -12.30 -12.31
CA ASP A 81 -5.52 -13.14 -13.45
C ASP A 81 -7.05 -13.30 -13.62
N LEU A 82 -7.84 -12.88 -12.62
CA LEU A 82 -9.30 -12.85 -12.77
C LEU A 82 -9.72 -11.91 -13.89
N GLU A 83 -10.85 -12.24 -14.52
CA GLU A 83 -11.54 -11.31 -15.42
C GLU A 83 -11.77 -9.96 -14.71
N GLU A 84 -11.62 -8.86 -15.44
CA GLU A 84 -11.73 -7.51 -14.86
C GLU A 84 -13.04 -7.32 -14.08
N LYS A 85 -14.14 -7.81 -14.63
CA LYS A 85 -15.47 -7.73 -14.01
C LYS A 85 -15.51 -8.46 -12.66
N ASP A 86 -15.00 -9.70 -12.62
CA ASP A 86 -15.04 -10.52 -11.40
C ASP A 86 -14.15 -9.92 -10.31
N ARG A 87 -12.99 -9.41 -10.70
CA ARG A 87 -12.08 -8.72 -9.78
C ARG A 87 -12.71 -7.45 -9.21
N ASP A 88 -13.33 -6.62 -10.06
CA ASP A 88 -13.97 -5.37 -9.65
C ASP A 88 -15.18 -5.65 -8.75
N GLU A 89 -15.95 -6.72 -8.97
CA GLU A 89 -17.04 -7.15 -8.11
C GLU A 89 -16.53 -7.54 -6.71
N GLN A 90 -15.44 -8.29 -6.61
CA GLN A 90 -14.84 -8.66 -5.32
C GLN A 90 -14.31 -7.44 -4.56
N ILE A 91 -13.74 -6.45 -5.26
CA ILE A 91 -13.31 -5.19 -4.64
C ILE A 91 -14.52 -4.40 -4.12
N LYS A 92 -15.62 -4.35 -4.86
CA LYS A 92 -16.85 -3.70 -4.41
C LYS A 92 -17.43 -4.40 -3.18
N GLU A 93 -17.46 -5.72 -3.19
CA GLU A 93 -17.91 -6.51 -2.03
C GLU A 93 -17.06 -6.20 -0.78
N LEU A 94 -15.73 -6.17 -0.92
CA LEU A 94 -14.82 -5.76 0.15
C LEU A 94 -15.11 -4.34 0.65
N ASN A 95 -15.35 -3.40 -0.28
CA ASN A 95 -15.67 -2.02 0.07
C ASN A 95 -16.98 -1.96 0.87
N GLU A 96 -18.04 -2.56 0.37
CA GLU A 96 -19.38 -2.48 0.98
C GLU A 96 -19.46 -3.21 2.32
N SER A 97 -18.85 -4.39 2.41
CA SER A 97 -18.98 -5.25 3.58
C SER A 97 -18.02 -4.92 4.71
N VAL A 98 -16.86 -4.30 4.41
CA VAL A 98 -15.81 -4.10 5.42
C VAL A 98 -15.31 -2.66 5.46
N ILE A 99 -14.88 -2.09 4.32
CA ILE A 99 -14.26 -0.75 4.33
C ILE A 99 -15.26 0.28 4.78
N GLN A 100 -16.49 0.25 4.24
CA GLN A 100 -17.54 1.20 4.63
C GLN A 100 -17.92 1.08 6.10
N GLU A 101 -17.93 -0.13 6.66
CA GLU A 101 -18.21 -0.35 8.08
C GLU A 101 -17.08 0.22 8.95
N LEU A 102 -15.81 -0.01 8.59
CA LEU A 102 -14.68 0.61 9.27
C LEU A 102 -14.73 2.13 9.21
N LEU A 103 -15.16 2.72 8.08
CA LEU A 103 -15.24 4.18 7.89
C LEU A 103 -16.38 4.84 8.69
N LYS A 104 -17.34 4.08 9.23
CA LYS A 104 -18.37 4.58 10.16
C LYS A 104 -17.81 4.83 11.56
N ILE A 105 -16.72 4.14 11.91
CA ILE A 105 -16.09 4.31 13.22
C ILE A 105 -15.42 5.68 13.30
N ASN A 106 -15.72 6.43 14.35
CA ASN A 106 -15.14 7.75 14.56
C ASN A 106 -13.60 7.67 14.68
N GLY A 107 -12.90 8.47 13.89
CA GLY A 107 -11.44 8.50 13.83
C GLY A 107 -10.80 7.48 12.86
N ILE A 108 -11.58 6.62 12.22
CA ILE A 108 -11.10 5.72 11.17
C ILE A 108 -11.32 6.37 9.81
N GLY A 109 -10.23 6.74 9.14
CA GLY A 109 -10.21 7.13 7.73
C GLY A 109 -9.75 6.00 6.83
N LEU A 110 -9.79 6.20 5.50
CA LEU A 110 -9.40 5.17 4.54
C LEU A 110 -7.95 4.69 4.74
N SER A 111 -7.01 5.59 5.03
CA SER A 111 -5.63 5.20 5.34
C SER A 111 -5.55 4.23 6.53
N THR A 112 -6.32 4.50 7.57
CA THR A 112 -6.36 3.62 8.75
C THR A 112 -7.07 2.31 8.44
N ALA A 113 -8.20 2.34 7.74
CA ALA A 113 -8.94 1.14 7.34
C ALA A 113 -8.08 0.21 6.47
N THR A 114 -7.35 0.76 5.49
CA THR A 114 -6.46 -0.05 4.64
C THR A 114 -5.27 -0.61 5.40
N LYS A 115 -4.71 0.10 6.39
CA LYS A 115 -3.67 -0.43 7.29
C LYS A 115 -4.18 -1.59 8.13
N ILE A 116 -5.42 -1.50 8.65
CA ILE A 116 -6.06 -2.61 9.38
C ILE A 116 -6.14 -3.84 8.47
N LEU A 117 -6.67 -3.68 7.26
CA LEU A 117 -6.81 -4.78 6.32
C LEU A 117 -5.47 -5.32 5.83
N HIS A 118 -4.49 -4.45 5.57
CA HIS A 118 -3.14 -4.85 5.19
C HIS A 118 -2.47 -5.68 6.30
N THR A 119 -2.64 -5.31 7.57
CA THR A 119 -2.10 -6.09 8.69
C THR A 119 -2.63 -7.53 8.70
N LEU A 120 -3.86 -7.73 8.26
CA LEU A 120 -4.50 -9.06 8.19
C LEU A 120 -4.17 -9.79 6.88
N TYR A 121 -4.05 -9.05 5.78
CA TYR A 121 -3.92 -9.58 4.42
C TYR A 121 -2.81 -8.85 3.62
N PRO A 122 -1.54 -8.89 4.08
CA PRO A 122 -0.45 -8.08 3.53
C PRO A 122 -0.07 -8.47 2.09
N LYS A 123 -0.44 -9.67 1.66
CA LYS A 123 -0.11 -10.16 0.31
C LYS A 123 -1.10 -9.70 -0.76
N ILE A 124 -2.25 -9.16 -0.35
CA ILE A 124 -3.30 -8.78 -1.31
C ILE A 124 -3.84 -7.37 -1.09
N ILE A 125 -3.88 -6.84 0.12
CA ILE A 125 -4.42 -5.52 0.41
C ILE A 125 -3.29 -4.46 0.45
N PRO A 126 -3.35 -3.39 -0.36
CA PRO A 126 -2.40 -2.28 -0.29
C PRO A 126 -2.68 -1.36 0.89
N MET A 127 -1.66 -0.61 1.34
CA MET A 127 -1.84 0.51 2.24
C MET A 127 -2.07 1.81 1.45
N ILE A 128 -3.30 2.30 1.46
CA ILE A 128 -3.68 3.52 0.73
C ILE A 128 -3.60 4.72 1.68
N ASP A 129 -2.43 5.31 1.81
CA ASP A 129 -2.25 6.48 2.65
C ASP A 129 -2.71 7.80 1.97
N ASN A 130 -2.67 8.92 2.69
CA ASN A 130 -3.22 10.18 2.20
C ASN A 130 -2.55 10.69 0.90
N PRO A 131 -1.22 10.65 0.71
CA PRO A 131 -0.62 11.04 -0.55
C PRO A 131 -1.15 10.24 -1.73
N LEU A 132 -1.27 8.94 -1.57
CA LEU A 132 -1.79 8.03 -2.59
C LEU A 132 -3.27 8.31 -2.88
N GLN A 133 -4.09 8.47 -1.82
CA GLN A 133 -5.49 8.86 -1.96
C GLN A 133 -5.67 10.15 -2.77
N ASN A 134 -4.88 11.17 -2.48
CA ASN A 134 -4.96 12.46 -3.16
C ASN A 134 -4.67 12.30 -4.65
N LYS A 135 -3.64 11.53 -5.02
CA LYS A 135 -3.29 11.29 -6.43
C LYS A 135 -4.39 10.54 -7.18
N TYR A 136 -5.03 9.56 -6.55
CA TYR A 136 -6.18 8.89 -7.13
C TYR A 136 -7.41 9.82 -7.25
N ARG A 137 -7.66 10.67 -6.26
CA ARG A 137 -8.76 11.66 -6.29
C ARG A 137 -8.63 12.65 -7.45
N GLU A 138 -7.44 13.17 -7.70
CA GLU A 138 -7.17 14.09 -8.81
C GLU A 138 -7.55 13.47 -10.16
N LYS A 139 -7.45 12.15 -10.29
CA LYS A 139 -7.74 11.41 -11.53
C LYS A 139 -9.20 11.01 -11.68
N ILE A 140 -9.93 10.82 -10.60
CA ILE A 140 -11.34 10.40 -10.59
C ILE A 140 -12.28 11.62 -10.63
N ASN A 141 -11.84 12.78 -11.14
CA ASN A 141 -12.62 14.01 -11.29
C ASN A 141 -13.31 14.50 -10.00
N ASN A 142 -12.59 14.51 -8.88
CA ASN A 142 -13.04 15.08 -7.59
C ASN A 142 -14.38 14.54 -7.01
N ILE A 143 -15.01 13.53 -7.60
CA ILE A 143 -16.21 12.92 -7.06
C ILE A 143 -15.83 11.88 -5.98
N TRP A 144 -14.94 12.28 -5.09
CA TRP A 144 -14.60 11.40 -3.99
C TRP A 144 -15.64 11.55 -2.88
N THR A 145 -16.46 10.55 -2.73
CA THR A 145 -17.18 10.30 -1.49
C THR A 145 -16.48 9.15 -0.76
N LYS A 146 -16.51 9.12 0.56
CA LYS A 146 -16.05 7.96 1.34
C LYS A 146 -16.64 6.64 0.81
N LYS A 147 -17.75 6.69 0.11
CA LYS A 147 -18.45 5.53 -0.47
C LYS A 147 -17.75 4.89 -1.66
N ARG A 148 -16.78 5.57 -2.30
CA ARG A 148 -16.10 5.09 -3.52
C ARG A 148 -14.64 4.70 -3.28
N ALA A 149 -14.34 4.14 -2.11
CA ALA A 149 -13.02 3.61 -1.83
C ALA A 149 -12.63 2.44 -2.76
N ASP A 150 -13.60 1.69 -3.25
CA ASP A 150 -13.45 0.65 -4.26
C ASP A 150 -12.72 1.14 -5.51
N GLU A 151 -13.02 2.34 -6.00
CA GLU A 151 -12.36 2.88 -7.19
C GLU A 151 -10.86 3.08 -7.01
N ILE A 152 -10.42 3.42 -5.81
CA ILE A 152 -8.99 3.54 -5.50
C ILE A 152 -8.32 2.16 -5.60
N PHE A 153 -8.95 1.13 -5.04
CA PHE A 153 -8.43 -0.24 -5.12
C PHE A 153 -8.43 -0.75 -6.56
N ILE A 154 -9.52 -0.57 -7.29
CA ILE A 154 -9.62 -0.96 -8.71
C ILE A 154 -8.47 -0.34 -9.51
N ASN A 155 -8.26 0.97 -9.37
CA ASN A 155 -7.18 1.65 -10.08
C ASN A 155 -5.79 1.22 -9.59
N PHE A 156 -5.62 0.92 -8.30
CA PHE A 156 -4.37 0.40 -7.78
C PHE A 156 -4.00 -0.94 -8.45
N TYR A 157 -4.93 -1.89 -8.52
CA TYR A 157 -4.68 -3.17 -9.17
C TYR A 157 -4.52 -3.04 -10.69
N LYS A 158 -5.25 -2.15 -11.35
CA LYS A 158 -5.02 -1.83 -12.78
C LYS A 158 -3.60 -1.28 -13.02
N ASN A 159 -3.08 -0.46 -12.12
CA ASN A 159 -1.70 0.01 -12.21
C ASN A 159 -0.68 -1.13 -12.03
N LEU A 160 -0.94 -2.09 -11.14
CA LEU A 160 -0.09 -3.29 -11.01
C LEU A 160 -0.05 -4.11 -12.29
N GLN A 161 -1.16 -4.22 -13.01
CA GLN A 161 -1.29 -4.99 -14.25
C GLN A 161 -0.66 -4.33 -15.47
N ILE A 162 -0.21 -3.07 -15.40
CA ILE A 162 0.58 -2.47 -16.49
C ILE A 162 1.84 -3.32 -16.66
N GLU A 163 2.03 -3.89 -17.86
CA GLU A 163 3.07 -4.87 -18.15
C GLU A 163 4.47 -4.44 -17.66
N SER A 164 4.83 -3.18 -17.94
CA SER A 164 6.13 -2.64 -17.49
C SER A 164 6.22 -2.53 -15.97
N ASN A 165 5.13 -2.19 -15.27
CA ASN A 165 5.10 -2.15 -13.82
C ASN A 165 5.26 -3.54 -13.23
N TRP A 166 4.53 -4.51 -13.76
CA TRP A 166 4.59 -5.89 -13.30
C TRP A 166 5.96 -6.52 -13.52
N LYS A 167 6.56 -6.29 -14.70
CA LYS A 167 7.92 -6.73 -15.01
C LYS A 167 8.95 -6.12 -14.04
N ASN A 168 8.90 -4.81 -13.84
CA ASN A 168 9.79 -4.11 -12.91
C ASN A 168 9.62 -4.60 -11.48
N LEU A 169 8.38 -4.81 -11.06
CA LEU A 169 8.05 -5.28 -9.71
C LEU A 169 8.57 -6.69 -9.45
N ASN A 170 8.42 -7.61 -10.41
CA ASN A 170 8.97 -8.95 -10.31
C ASN A 170 10.50 -8.91 -10.20
N TYR A 171 11.16 -8.13 -11.06
CA TYR A 171 12.61 -7.96 -10.99
C TYR A 171 13.09 -7.45 -9.63
N ILE A 172 12.42 -6.42 -9.08
CA ILE A 172 12.77 -5.87 -7.76
C ILE A 172 12.53 -6.93 -6.67
N PHE A 173 11.40 -7.63 -6.71
CA PHE A 173 11.06 -8.67 -5.75
C PHE A 173 12.13 -9.77 -5.73
N ASP A 174 12.54 -10.27 -6.90
CA ASP A 174 13.58 -11.30 -7.02
C ASP A 174 14.93 -10.82 -6.48
N LYS A 175 15.31 -9.57 -6.79
CA LYS A 175 16.55 -8.98 -6.26
C LYS A 175 16.55 -8.79 -4.74
N LEU A 176 15.40 -8.42 -4.17
CA LEU A 176 15.27 -8.34 -2.72
C LEU A 176 15.36 -9.71 -2.05
N LEU A 177 14.83 -10.74 -2.69
CA LEU A 177 15.01 -12.13 -2.21
C LEU A 177 16.47 -12.55 -2.24
N GLU A 178 17.21 -12.24 -3.32
CA GLU A 178 18.67 -12.48 -3.42
C GLU A 178 19.43 -11.76 -2.29
N ASN A 179 18.97 -10.58 -1.87
CA ASN A 179 19.54 -9.77 -0.78
C ASN A 179 18.99 -10.15 0.61
N ASN A 180 18.35 -11.32 0.75
CA ASN A 180 17.75 -11.83 1.99
C ASN A 180 16.62 -10.97 2.57
N ILE A 181 15.92 -10.18 1.75
CA ILE A 181 14.72 -9.45 2.15
C ILE A 181 13.48 -10.25 1.73
N HIS A 182 12.99 -11.09 2.64
CA HIS A 182 11.91 -12.05 2.36
C HIS A 182 10.53 -11.62 2.92
N HIS A 183 10.48 -10.52 3.66
CA HIS A 183 9.30 -10.11 4.43
C HIS A 183 8.38 -9.13 3.70
N LEU A 184 8.74 -8.68 2.50
CA LEU A 184 7.91 -7.78 1.71
C LEU A 184 7.10 -8.52 0.66
N SER A 185 5.81 -8.20 0.56
CA SER A 185 4.97 -8.62 -0.55
C SER A 185 5.18 -7.70 -1.77
N LYS A 186 4.85 -8.17 -2.96
CA LYS A 186 4.89 -7.35 -4.18
C LYS A 186 3.99 -6.09 -4.06
N ILE A 187 2.82 -6.23 -3.43
CA ILE A 187 1.94 -5.09 -3.13
C ILE A 187 2.64 -4.08 -2.24
N ARG A 188 3.33 -4.54 -1.20
CA ARG A 188 4.04 -3.65 -0.30
C ARG A 188 5.20 -2.95 -0.96
N ILE A 189 5.95 -3.65 -1.80
CA ILE A 189 7.03 -3.05 -2.60
C ILE A 189 6.47 -1.92 -3.48
N PHE A 190 5.38 -2.18 -4.21
CA PHE A 190 4.75 -1.18 -5.08
C PHE A 190 4.24 0.03 -4.31
N ASP A 191 3.64 -0.19 -3.15
CA ASP A 191 3.18 0.85 -2.24
C ASP A 191 4.34 1.72 -1.71
N ILE A 192 5.45 1.13 -1.29
CA ILE A 192 6.66 1.85 -0.85
C ILE A 192 7.24 2.71 -1.97
N LEU A 193 7.35 2.18 -3.18
CA LEU A 193 7.86 2.92 -4.34
C LEU A 193 6.99 4.14 -4.65
N TRP A 194 5.69 3.97 -4.64
CA TRP A 194 4.72 5.03 -4.82
C TRP A 194 4.81 6.10 -3.75
N TRP A 195 4.72 5.68 -2.52
CA TRP A 195 4.78 6.59 -1.38
C TRP A 195 6.07 7.41 -1.40
N SER A 196 7.21 6.76 -1.67
CA SER A 196 8.51 7.41 -1.76
C SER A 196 8.54 8.44 -2.88
N TYR A 197 8.00 8.09 -4.06
CA TYR A 197 7.91 9.03 -5.18
C TYR A 197 7.06 10.26 -4.85
N LEU A 198 5.85 10.07 -4.31
CA LEU A 198 4.95 11.17 -3.98
C LEU A 198 5.52 12.09 -2.89
N LYS A 199 6.22 11.53 -1.94
CA LYS A 199 6.96 12.31 -0.94
C LYS A 199 8.09 13.11 -1.57
N ALA A 200 8.84 12.50 -2.48
CA ALA A 200 9.89 13.16 -3.22
C ALA A 200 9.35 14.30 -4.10
N GLU A 201 8.24 14.08 -4.81
CA GLU A 201 7.56 15.09 -5.62
C GLU A 201 7.23 16.32 -4.77
N LYS A 202 6.59 16.11 -3.63
CA LYS A 202 6.26 17.19 -2.69
C LYS A 202 7.49 17.98 -2.21
N LEU A 203 8.60 17.30 -1.90
CA LEU A 203 9.82 17.97 -1.48
C LEU A 203 10.50 18.76 -2.60
N ARG A 204 10.40 18.29 -3.84
CA ARG A 204 10.89 19.02 -5.01
C ARG A 204 10.13 20.32 -5.22
N GLU A 205 8.81 20.27 -5.13
CA GLU A 205 7.96 21.47 -5.21
C GLU A 205 8.30 22.50 -4.12
N GLU A 206 8.66 22.03 -2.93
CA GLU A 206 8.98 22.90 -1.80
C GLU A 206 10.42 23.45 -1.82
N LYS A 207 11.43 22.75 -2.42
CA LYS A 207 12.86 23.05 -2.18
C LYS A 207 13.87 22.75 -3.31
N GLU A 208 13.49 22.43 -4.52
CA GLU A 208 14.44 22.03 -5.60
C GLU A 208 15.42 20.91 -5.21
N ILE A 209 14.96 19.89 -4.53
CA ILE A 209 15.79 18.83 -3.94
C ILE A 209 15.97 17.67 -4.92
N ASN A 210 17.18 17.12 -5.07
CA ASN A 210 17.48 15.92 -5.86
C ASN A 210 17.20 14.60 -5.10
N TRP A 211 17.25 13.45 -5.81
CA TRP A 211 16.99 12.14 -5.21
C TRP A 211 17.95 11.77 -4.07
N ASP A 212 19.20 12.20 -4.11
CA ASP A 212 20.16 11.90 -3.05
C ASP A 212 19.82 12.65 -1.77
N THR A 213 19.40 13.90 -1.90
CA THR A 213 18.90 14.69 -0.77
C THR A 213 17.60 14.11 -0.21
N ILE A 214 16.76 13.52 -1.06
CA ILE A 214 15.53 12.85 -0.65
C ILE A 214 15.84 11.57 0.14
N LYS A 215 16.75 10.72 -0.34
CA LYS A 215 17.24 9.57 0.41
C LYS A 215 17.69 9.99 1.81
N PHE A 216 18.50 11.03 1.89
CA PHE A 216 19.03 11.55 3.14
C PHE A 216 17.93 12.00 4.12
N LYS A 217 16.94 12.76 3.64
CA LYS A 217 15.85 13.28 4.49
C LYS A 217 14.79 12.27 4.88
N PHE A 218 14.51 11.31 4.00
CA PHE A 218 13.50 10.28 4.29
C PHE A 218 14.01 9.16 5.13
N PHE A 219 15.28 8.85 4.99
CA PHE A 219 15.88 7.67 5.58
C PHE A 219 16.87 8.00 6.72
N GLY A 220 16.98 9.31 7.10
CA GLY A 220 17.79 9.76 8.23
C GLY A 220 19.30 9.72 7.99
N ASP A 221 20.05 10.30 8.91
CA ASP A 221 21.51 10.30 8.90
C ASP A 221 22.06 8.91 9.25
N MET A 222 22.26 8.06 8.27
CA MET A 222 22.89 6.74 8.47
C MET A 222 24.40 6.83 8.77
N GLN A 223 24.95 8.00 9.00
CA GLN A 223 26.41 8.19 9.23
C GLN A 223 26.79 8.66 10.63
N GLN A 224 25.88 8.54 11.60
CA GLN A 224 26.26 8.83 13.00
C GLN A 224 26.02 7.63 13.93
N THR A 225 26.56 6.49 13.56
CA THR A 225 26.91 5.45 14.57
C THR A 225 28.13 4.69 14.08
#